data_0f48266b04e5451f4167d5c5e98e4fc3
#
_entry.id   0f48266b04e5451f4167d5c5e98e4fc3
#
_cell.length_a   1.000
_cell.length_b   1.000
_cell.length_c   1.000
_cell.angle_alpha   90.00
_cell.angle_beta   90.00
_cell.angle_gamma   90.00
#
_symmetry.space_group_name_H-M   'P 1'
#
loop_
_entity.id
_entity.type
_entity.pdbx_description
1 polymer ?
#
loop_
_entity_poly.entity_id
_entity_poly.type
_entity_poly.pdbx_seq_one_letter_code
_entity_poly.pdbx_strand_id
1 'polypeptide(L)'
;MASARRAALKPLESLKSRDPALREEDALRVLEIGAGSGANFEHVTRKIKYTNVDPNPEFGEVFLKELNNHPQVELERWVQCPGENMDDLKNEQFDVVLFTYILCSVQDGRKVLEEAKRVLVKGGHLIFLEHVGFPTGTWPRLVQGLLTPLWKILFANCHLNRDSAKLIEDAGFSHVSTNYIYADMCSLLSRQVYGVAIP
;
A
#
# COMPACT_ATOMS: atom_id res chain seq x y z
N MET A 1 -8.77 -2.18 -12.46
CA MET A 1 -7.73 -1.84 -11.45
C MET A 1 -7.53 -0.32 -11.31
N ALA A 2 -7.44 0.46 -12.37
CA ALA A 2 -7.24 1.92 -12.30
C ALA A 2 -8.30 2.66 -11.44
N SER A 3 -9.58 2.33 -11.57
CA SER A 3 -10.65 2.93 -10.77
C SER A 3 -10.50 2.72 -9.26
N ALA A 4 -10.07 1.52 -8.85
CA ALA A 4 -9.83 1.19 -7.44
C ALA A 4 -8.62 1.96 -6.88
N ARG A 5 -7.51 2.04 -7.64
CA ARG A 5 -6.34 2.85 -7.25
C ARG A 5 -6.70 4.33 -7.12
N ARG A 6 -7.41 4.89 -8.10
CA ARG A 6 -7.87 6.29 -8.04
C ARG A 6 -8.73 6.55 -6.80
N ALA A 7 -9.66 5.66 -6.47
CA ALA A 7 -10.48 5.79 -5.26
C ALA A 7 -9.65 5.70 -3.99
N ALA A 8 -8.70 4.76 -3.92
CA ALA A 8 -7.82 4.57 -2.76
C ALA A 8 -6.88 5.76 -2.53
N LEU A 9 -6.31 6.33 -3.59
CA LEU A 9 -5.34 7.43 -3.50
C LEU A 9 -5.99 8.82 -3.38
N LYS A 10 -7.29 8.95 -3.62
CA LYS A 10 -8.01 10.23 -3.51
C LYS A 10 -7.74 11.03 -2.23
N PRO A 11 -7.60 10.40 -1.03
CA PRO A 11 -7.28 11.15 0.20
C PRO A 11 -6.00 11.97 0.09
N LEU A 12 -5.01 11.58 -0.72
CA LEU A 12 -3.77 12.35 -0.91
C LEU A 12 -4.05 13.81 -1.32
N GLU A 13 -5.11 14.08 -2.07
CA GLU A 13 -5.43 15.41 -2.59
C GLU A 13 -5.73 16.44 -1.49
N SER A 14 -6.24 16.00 -0.33
CA SER A 14 -6.71 16.88 0.75
C SER A 14 -5.82 16.88 1.99
N LEU A 15 -4.87 15.94 2.10
CA LEU A 15 -3.98 15.85 3.25
C LEU A 15 -2.99 17.02 3.27
N LYS A 16 -2.54 17.38 4.47
CA LYS A 16 -1.54 18.44 4.69
C LYS A 16 -0.36 17.86 5.46
N SER A 17 0.85 18.18 5.02
CA SER A 17 2.05 17.78 5.73
C SER A 17 2.11 18.36 7.15
N ARG A 18 2.71 17.60 8.05
CA ARG A 18 3.06 18.09 9.39
C ARG A 18 4.34 18.93 9.36
N ASP A 19 5.17 18.75 8.35
CA ASP A 19 6.35 19.59 8.11
C ASP A 19 5.91 20.95 7.55
N PRO A 20 6.23 22.09 8.24
CA PRO A 20 5.85 23.41 7.77
C PRO A 20 6.39 23.75 6.37
N ALA A 21 7.63 23.35 6.06
CA ALA A 21 8.26 23.63 4.77
C ALA A 21 7.52 22.90 3.63
N LEU A 22 7.19 21.61 3.83
CA LEU A 22 6.41 20.85 2.85
C LEU A 22 4.98 21.40 2.70
N ARG A 23 4.41 21.91 3.78
CA ARG A 23 3.08 22.53 3.75
C ARG A 23 3.06 23.82 2.93
N GLU A 24 4.11 24.63 3.00
CA GLU A 24 4.25 25.82 2.16
C GLU A 24 4.38 25.48 0.68
N GLU A 25 5.01 24.34 0.36
CA GLU A 25 5.13 23.83 -1.01
C GLU A 25 3.88 23.06 -1.49
N ASP A 26 2.85 22.93 -0.66
CA ASP A 26 1.71 22.02 -0.87
C ASP A 26 2.13 20.57 -1.19
N ALA A 27 3.21 20.11 -0.58
CA ALA A 27 3.79 18.78 -0.75
C ALA A 27 3.52 17.88 0.46
N LEU A 28 3.65 16.56 0.25
CA LEU A 28 3.62 15.53 1.30
C LEU A 28 4.89 14.70 1.25
N ARG A 29 5.32 14.18 2.40
CA ARG A 29 6.33 13.10 2.44
C ARG A 29 5.63 11.76 2.49
N VAL A 30 5.81 10.98 1.44
CA VAL A 30 5.11 9.71 1.21
C VAL A 30 6.11 8.56 1.17
N LEU A 31 5.83 7.53 1.94
CA LEU A 31 6.48 6.22 1.82
C LEU A 31 5.53 5.26 1.11
N GLU A 32 5.99 4.60 0.07
CA GLU A 32 5.27 3.47 -0.52
C GLU A 32 6.01 2.16 -0.23
N ILE A 33 5.28 1.18 0.31
CA ILE A 33 5.79 -0.17 0.54
C ILE A 33 5.38 -1.03 -0.66
N GLY A 34 6.38 -1.55 -1.40
CA GLY A 34 6.16 -2.41 -2.56
C GLY A 34 5.57 -1.67 -3.77
N ALA A 35 6.22 -0.60 -4.22
CA ALA A 35 5.78 0.15 -5.39
C ALA A 35 5.80 -0.66 -6.69
N GLY A 36 6.64 -1.70 -6.76
CA GLY A 36 6.81 -2.50 -7.97
C GLY A 36 7.19 -1.63 -9.16
N SER A 37 6.34 -1.60 -10.18
CA SER A 37 6.55 -0.81 -11.40
C SER A 37 6.18 0.68 -11.28
N GLY A 38 5.74 1.18 -10.12
CA GLY A 38 5.27 2.56 -9.97
C GLY A 38 3.82 2.80 -10.41
N ALA A 39 2.99 1.77 -10.44
CA ALA A 39 1.62 1.83 -10.96
C ALA A 39 0.67 2.78 -10.22
N ASN A 40 1.10 3.37 -9.09
CA ASN A 40 0.32 4.36 -8.36
C ASN A 40 0.59 5.79 -8.82
N PHE A 41 1.70 6.06 -9.52
CA PHE A 41 2.10 7.42 -9.89
C PHE A 41 1.09 8.14 -10.78
N GLU A 42 0.42 7.43 -11.69
CA GLU A 42 -0.63 7.99 -12.55
C GLU A 42 -1.84 8.55 -11.78
N HIS A 43 -1.96 8.18 -10.49
CA HIS A 43 -3.04 8.61 -9.60
C HIS A 43 -2.60 9.65 -8.56
N VAL A 44 -1.32 10.04 -8.58
CA VAL A 44 -0.77 11.11 -7.74
C VAL A 44 -0.89 12.42 -8.50
N THR A 45 -1.74 13.33 -8.01
CA THR A 45 -2.06 14.59 -8.69
C THR A 45 -1.33 15.80 -8.11
N ARG A 46 -0.63 15.63 -6.98
CA ARG A 46 0.08 16.69 -6.28
C ARG A 46 1.55 16.35 -6.07
N LYS A 47 2.34 17.37 -5.72
CA LYS A 47 3.76 17.19 -5.41
C LYS A 47 3.95 16.32 -4.17
N ILE A 48 4.81 15.31 -4.27
CA ILE A 48 5.21 14.46 -3.15
C ILE A 48 6.72 14.24 -3.11
N LYS A 49 7.30 14.23 -1.92
CA LYS A 49 8.63 13.69 -1.61
C LYS A 49 8.48 12.21 -1.33
N TYR A 50 9.06 11.39 -2.17
CA TYR A 50 8.70 9.98 -2.25
C TYR A 50 9.85 9.07 -1.83
N THR A 51 9.55 8.10 -0.99
CA THR A 51 10.45 7.00 -0.63
C THR A 51 9.81 5.69 -1.04
N ASN A 52 10.55 4.84 -1.74
CA ASN A 52 10.15 3.47 -2.04
C ASN A 52 10.84 2.47 -1.12
N VAL A 53 10.09 1.53 -0.55
CA VAL A 53 10.60 0.32 0.11
C VAL A 53 10.15 -0.88 -0.70
N ASP A 54 11.08 -1.55 -1.36
CA ASP A 54 10.79 -2.75 -2.14
C ASP A 54 12.00 -3.70 -2.09
N PRO A 55 11.83 -4.97 -1.65
CA PRO A 55 12.93 -5.92 -1.60
C PRO A 55 13.41 -6.40 -2.97
N ASN A 56 12.60 -6.22 -4.03
CA ASN A 56 12.90 -6.72 -5.36
C ASN A 56 13.57 -5.67 -6.25
N PRO A 57 14.89 -5.79 -6.55
CA PRO A 57 15.60 -4.84 -7.40
C PRO A 57 15.20 -4.92 -8.88
N GLU A 58 14.54 -5.99 -9.32
CA GLU A 58 14.19 -6.21 -10.73
C GLU A 58 13.18 -5.17 -11.25
N PHE A 59 12.43 -4.53 -10.35
CA PHE A 59 11.51 -3.45 -10.73
C PHE A 59 12.22 -2.13 -11.08
N GLY A 60 13.52 -1.98 -10.78
CA GLY A 60 14.24 -0.71 -10.86
C GLY A 60 14.11 0.02 -12.18
N GLU A 61 14.34 -0.65 -13.31
CA GLU A 61 14.28 -0.01 -14.63
C GLU A 61 12.86 0.45 -14.99
N VAL A 62 11.86 -0.41 -14.75
CA VAL A 62 10.47 -0.10 -15.06
C VAL A 62 9.97 1.02 -14.16
N PHE A 63 10.29 0.96 -12.88
CA PHE A 63 9.95 1.99 -11.90
C PHE A 63 10.53 3.35 -12.28
N LEU A 64 11.84 3.43 -12.58
CA LEU A 64 12.49 4.69 -12.96
C LEU A 64 11.94 5.26 -14.27
N LYS A 65 11.61 4.39 -15.23
CA LYS A 65 10.96 4.80 -16.47
C LYS A 65 9.59 5.42 -16.20
N GLU A 66 8.80 4.80 -15.32
CA GLU A 66 7.49 5.31 -14.96
C GLU A 66 7.59 6.60 -14.15
N LEU A 67 8.54 6.68 -13.20
CA LEU A 67 8.82 7.89 -12.42
C LEU A 67 9.11 9.11 -13.31
N ASN A 68 9.85 8.94 -14.39
CA ASN A 68 10.19 10.03 -15.32
C ASN A 68 8.95 10.62 -16.01
N ASN A 69 7.84 9.89 -16.09
CA ASN A 69 6.58 10.38 -16.65
C ASN A 69 5.77 11.20 -15.62
N HIS A 70 6.19 11.20 -14.34
CA HIS A 70 5.45 11.79 -13.23
C HIS A 70 6.29 12.80 -12.44
N PRO A 71 6.57 14.00 -12.97
CA PRO A 71 7.47 14.98 -12.34
C PRO A 71 6.99 15.52 -10.98
N GLN A 72 5.71 15.31 -10.64
CA GLN A 72 5.16 15.63 -9.32
C GLN A 72 5.62 14.65 -8.22
N VAL A 73 6.19 13.50 -8.61
CA VAL A 73 6.73 12.48 -7.69
C VAL A 73 8.24 12.64 -7.64
N GLU A 74 8.76 13.22 -6.56
CA GLU A 74 10.18 13.42 -6.36
C GLU A 74 10.77 12.30 -5.50
N LEU A 75 11.55 11.40 -6.10
CA LEU A 75 12.17 10.29 -5.39
C LEU A 75 13.30 10.78 -4.47
N GLU A 76 13.09 10.68 -3.15
CA GLU A 76 14.13 10.96 -2.14
C GLU A 76 15.01 9.73 -1.85
N ARG A 77 14.38 8.55 -1.74
CA ARG A 77 15.10 7.31 -1.41
C ARG A 77 14.44 6.09 -2.06
N TRP A 78 15.30 5.14 -2.41
CA TRP A 78 14.90 3.74 -2.63
C TRP A 78 15.60 2.90 -1.57
N VAL A 79 14.82 2.21 -0.75
CA VAL A 79 15.31 1.34 0.31
C VAL A 79 15.00 -0.10 -0.05
N GLN A 80 16.05 -0.89 -0.29
CA GLN A 80 15.91 -2.28 -0.68
C GLN A 80 15.82 -3.18 0.55
N CYS A 81 14.65 -3.23 1.16
CA CYS A 81 14.36 -4.09 2.31
C CYS A 81 12.91 -4.57 2.30
N PRO A 82 12.59 -5.65 3.05
CA PRO A 82 11.21 -6.06 3.24
C PRO A 82 10.43 -5.05 4.10
N GLY A 83 9.14 -4.88 3.81
CA GLY A 83 8.27 -3.99 4.58
C GLY A 83 8.08 -4.39 6.04
N GLU A 84 8.43 -5.62 6.40
CA GLU A 84 8.45 -6.16 7.77
C GLU A 84 9.61 -5.64 8.63
N ASN A 85 10.61 -5.06 8.00
CA ASN A 85 11.79 -4.51 8.68
C ASN A 85 12.35 -3.32 7.89
N MET A 86 12.01 -2.11 8.31
CA MET A 86 12.46 -0.85 7.72
C MET A 86 13.41 -0.08 8.65
N ASP A 87 14.37 -0.78 9.28
CA ASP A 87 15.30 -0.20 10.28
C ASP A 87 16.09 1.03 9.79
N ASP A 88 16.32 1.13 8.46
CA ASP A 88 16.96 2.28 7.84
C ASP A 88 16.10 3.56 7.82
N LEU A 89 14.82 3.45 8.16
CA LEU A 89 13.88 4.56 8.23
C LEU A 89 13.63 4.98 9.68
N LYS A 90 13.62 6.30 9.90
CA LYS A 90 13.39 6.86 11.24
C LYS A 90 11.91 6.76 11.63
N ASN A 91 11.65 6.79 12.93
CA ASN A 91 10.31 6.95 13.46
C ASN A 91 9.74 8.32 13.06
N GLU A 92 8.43 8.39 12.92
CA GLU A 92 7.70 9.64 12.70
C GLU A 92 8.28 10.49 11.56
N GLN A 93 8.52 9.87 10.39
CA GLN A 93 9.17 10.53 9.24
C GLN A 93 8.18 10.90 8.13
N PHE A 94 7.11 10.15 7.95
CA PHE A 94 6.22 10.26 6.79
C PHE A 94 4.83 10.77 7.15
N ASP A 95 4.29 11.67 6.33
CA ASP A 95 2.90 12.12 6.44
C ASP A 95 1.94 11.01 6.00
N VAL A 96 2.37 10.23 5.00
CA VAL A 96 1.59 9.13 4.44
C VAL A 96 2.47 7.90 4.25
N VAL A 97 1.96 6.74 4.65
CA VAL A 97 2.41 5.43 4.18
C VAL A 97 1.36 4.88 3.24
N LEU A 98 1.80 4.41 2.07
CA LEU A 98 0.95 3.85 1.03
C LEU A 98 1.37 2.42 0.73
N PHE A 99 0.42 1.53 0.54
CA PHE A 99 0.66 0.25 -0.12
C PHE A 99 -0.56 -0.23 -0.92
N THR A 100 -0.28 -0.94 -2.00
CA THR A 100 -1.32 -1.55 -2.83
C THR A 100 -0.94 -2.97 -3.19
N TYR A 101 -1.78 -3.93 -2.78
CA TYR A 101 -1.61 -5.37 -3.02
C TYR A 101 -0.33 -5.97 -2.41
N ILE A 102 0.02 -5.55 -1.20
CA ILE A 102 1.21 -5.99 -0.47
C ILE A 102 0.88 -6.97 0.63
N LEU A 103 -0.13 -6.68 1.45
CA LEU A 103 -0.46 -7.53 2.60
C LEU A 103 -0.84 -8.96 2.20
N CYS A 104 -1.32 -9.16 0.98
CA CYS A 104 -1.61 -10.50 0.45
C CYS A 104 -0.35 -11.35 0.24
N SER A 105 0.83 -10.73 0.03
CA SER A 105 2.07 -11.38 -0.41
C SER A 105 3.17 -11.44 0.65
N VAL A 106 3.22 -10.49 1.57
CA VAL A 106 4.23 -10.42 2.63
C VAL A 106 4.17 -11.64 3.57
N GLN A 107 5.28 -11.96 4.22
CA GLN A 107 5.34 -13.08 5.15
C GLN A 107 4.54 -12.77 6.43
N ASP A 108 4.75 -11.59 7.01
CA ASP A 108 4.10 -11.13 8.24
C ASP A 108 3.47 -9.75 8.06
N GLY A 109 2.18 -9.73 7.72
CA GLY A 109 1.44 -8.48 7.53
C GLY A 109 1.30 -7.64 8.81
N ARG A 110 1.40 -8.26 10.01
CA ARG A 110 1.36 -7.52 11.27
C ARG A 110 2.62 -6.68 11.44
N LYS A 111 3.79 -7.25 11.16
CA LYS A 111 5.06 -6.51 11.20
C LYS A 111 5.08 -5.36 10.20
N VAL A 112 4.55 -5.56 8.98
CA VAL A 112 4.42 -4.46 8.01
C VAL A 112 3.56 -3.32 8.57
N LEU A 113 2.45 -3.63 9.23
CA LEU A 113 1.57 -2.62 9.82
C LEU A 113 2.18 -1.94 11.06
N GLU A 114 2.96 -2.66 11.86
CA GLU A 114 3.74 -2.11 12.98
C GLU A 114 4.80 -1.12 12.47
N GLU A 115 5.54 -1.49 11.44
CA GLU A 115 6.53 -0.63 10.80
C GLU A 115 5.87 0.60 10.14
N ALA A 116 4.76 0.40 9.44
CA ALA A 116 3.99 1.51 8.86
C ALA A 116 3.56 2.53 9.95
N LYS A 117 3.09 2.04 11.09
CA LYS A 117 2.74 2.91 12.24
C LYS A 117 3.97 3.62 12.81
N ARG A 118 5.11 2.92 12.94
CA ARG A 118 6.34 3.47 13.49
C ARG A 118 6.87 4.66 12.68
N VAL A 119 6.83 4.54 11.36
CA VAL A 119 7.40 5.57 10.48
C VAL A 119 6.43 6.72 10.17
N LEU A 120 5.13 6.57 10.45
CA LEU A 120 4.14 7.63 10.31
C LEU A 120 4.32 8.69 11.41
N VAL A 121 4.21 9.96 11.03
CA VAL A 121 4.12 11.06 11.99
C VAL A 121 2.80 10.96 12.77
N LYS A 122 2.73 11.58 13.95
CA LYS A 122 1.45 11.69 14.70
C LYS A 122 0.37 12.34 13.85
N GLY A 123 -0.75 11.64 13.68
CA GLY A 123 -1.85 12.05 12.80
C GLY A 123 -1.51 11.96 11.31
N GLY A 124 -0.47 11.19 10.95
CA GLY A 124 -0.22 10.75 9.59
C GLY A 124 -1.25 9.69 9.15
N HIS A 125 -1.18 9.28 7.90
CA HIS A 125 -2.21 8.44 7.31
C HIS A 125 -1.59 7.22 6.62
N LEU A 126 -2.07 6.04 6.95
CA LEU A 126 -1.88 4.86 6.14
C LEU A 126 -2.97 4.81 5.09
N ILE A 127 -2.61 4.78 3.80
CA ILE A 127 -3.52 4.60 2.67
C ILE A 127 -3.28 3.20 2.10
N PHE A 128 -4.34 2.44 1.90
CA PHE A 128 -4.20 1.07 1.44
C PHE A 128 -5.25 0.67 0.40
N LEU A 129 -4.84 -0.26 -0.46
CA LEU A 129 -5.71 -0.98 -1.40
C LEU A 129 -5.24 -2.43 -1.45
N GLU A 130 -6.11 -3.37 -1.09
CA GLU A 130 -5.78 -4.79 -1.01
C GLU A 130 -6.88 -5.66 -1.62
N HIS A 131 -6.52 -6.76 -2.27
CA HIS A 131 -7.50 -7.80 -2.48
C HIS A 131 -7.69 -8.60 -1.20
N VAL A 132 -8.90 -9.10 -0.98
CA VAL A 132 -9.25 -9.83 0.24
C VAL A 132 -10.01 -11.11 -0.07
N GLY A 133 -9.88 -12.07 0.81
CA GLY A 133 -10.67 -13.29 0.72
C GLY A 133 -12.18 -13.01 0.73
N PHE A 134 -12.93 -13.82 0.02
CA PHE A 134 -14.39 -13.78 0.11
C PHE A 134 -14.85 -14.17 1.53
N PRO A 135 -16.08 -13.82 1.94
CA PRO A 135 -16.59 -14.18 3.27
C PRO A 135 -16.52 -15.69 3.52
N THR A 136 -16.20 -16.07 4.75
CA THR A 136 -16.18 -17.48 5.17
C THR A 136 -17.54 -18.13 4.94
N GLY A 137 -17.52 -19.43 4.59
CA GLY A 137 -18.75 -20.18 4.28
C GLY A 137 -19.29 -19.96 2.86
N THR A 138 -18.68 -19.13 2.04
CA THR A 138 -19.08 -18.95 0.63
C THR A 138 -18.29 -19.85 -0.31
N TRP A 139 -18.93 -20.24 -1.44
CA TRP A 139 -18.27 -21.05 -2.46
C TRP A 139 -16.99 -20.41 -3.02
N PRO A 140 -16.95 -19.11 -3.36
CA PRO A 140 -15.70 -18.48 -3.80
C PRO A 140 -14.57 -18.59 -2.78
N ARG A 141 -14.87 -18.53 -1.46
CA ARG A 141 -13.88 -18.70 -0.40
C ARG A 141 -13.27 -20.09 -0.38
N LEU A 142 -14.07 -21.14 -0.60
CA LEU A 142 -13.58 -22.51 -0.70
C LEU A 142 -12.63 -22.66 -1.88
N VAL A 143 -12.99 -22.13 -3.05
CA VAL A 143 -12.14 -22.13 -4.26
C VAL A 143 -10.83 -21.39 -4.00
N GLN A 144 -10.87 -20.21 -3.39
CA GLN A 144 -9.67 -19.48 -2.98
C GLN A 144 -8.78 -20.35 -2.08
N GLY A 145 -9.35 -21.03 -1.10
CA GLY A 145 -8.62 -21.92 -0.18
C GLY A 145 -7.89 -23.04 -0.91
N LEU A 146 -8.56 -23.70 -1.83
CA LEU A 146 -8.01 -24.82 -2.63
C LEU A 146 -6.90 -24.35 -3.57
N LEU A 147 -7.03 -23.17 -4.17
CA LEU A 147 -6.09 -22.65 -5.16
C LEU A 147 -4.91 -21.89 -4.54
N THR A 148 -5.03 -21.41 -3.31
CA THR A 148 -3.98 -20.61 -2.66
C THR A 148 -2.60 -21.29 -2.65
N PRO A 149 -2.43 -22.60 -2.37
CA PRO A 149 -1.09 -23.21 -2.37
C PRO A 149 -0.36 -23.10 -3.72
N LEU A 150 -1.07 -23.36 -4.81
CA LEU A 150 -0.53 -23.20 -6.16
C LEU A 150 -0.31 -21.72 -6.53
N TRP A 151 -1.26 -20.87 -6.17
CA TRP A 151 -1.23 -19.44 -6.45
C TRP A 151 -0.01 -18.76 -5.82
N LYS A 152 0.33 -19.10 -4.58
CA LYS A 152 1.52 -18.60 -3.87
C LYS A 152 2.81 -18.84 -4.63
N ILE A 153 2.95 -20.03 -5.24
CA ILE A 153 4.15 -20.39 -6.01
C ILE A 153 4.23 -19.54 -7.29
N LEU A 154 3.11 -19.31 -7.96
CA LEU A 154 3.07 -18.62 -9.25
C LEU A 154 3.10 -17.10 -9.15
N PHE A 155 2.61 -16.53 -8.01
CA PHE A 155 2.38 -15.09 -7.85
C PHE A 155 3.01 -14.54 -6.57
N ALA A 156 4.33 -14.68 -6.43
CA ALA A 156 5.15 -14.04 -5.39
C ALA A 156 4.54 -14.13 -3.98
N ASN A 157 4.21 -15.34 -3.52
CA ASN A 157 3.61 -15.63 -2.21
C ASN A 157 2.21 -15.02 -1.98
N CYS A 158 1.52 -14.56 -3.02
CA CYS A 158 0.18 -14.00 -2.88
C CYS A 158 -0.84 -15.03 -2.36
N HIS A 159 -1.52 -14.70 -1.27
CA HIS A 159 -2.56 -15.52 -0.66
C HIS A 159 -3.94 -15.03 -1.12
N LEU A 160 -4.63 -15.80 -1.96
CA LEU A 160 -5.97 -15.47 -2.44
C LEU A 160 -6.99 -15.23 -1.33
N ASN A 161 -6.81 -15.92 -0.22
CA ASN A 161 -7.77 -16.00 0.89
C ASN A 161 -7.33 -15.24 2.15
N ARG A 162 -6.31 -14.39 2.08
CA ARG A 162 -5.90 -13.58 3.23
C ARG A 162 -6.95 -12.51 3.52
N ASP A 163 -7.24 -12.30 4.79
CA ASP A 163 -8.13 -11.24 5.24
C ASP A 163 -7.30 -10.01 5.65
N SER A 164 -6.84 -9.27 4.62
CA SER A 164 -6.03 -8.07 4.82
C SER A 164 -6.82 -6.96 5.53
N ALA A 165 -8.14 -6.89 5.33
CA ALA A 165 -8.99 -5.93 6.02
C ALA A 165 -8.94 -6.14 7.54
N LYS A 166 -9.14 -7.40 7.97
CA LYS A 166 -9.08 -7.75 9.39
C LYS A 166 -7.68 -7.52 9.98
N LEU A 167 -6.61 -7.79 9.23
CA LEU A 167 -5.26 -7.49 9.69
C LEU A 167 -5.06 -6.00 9.99
N ILE A 168 -5.59 -5.11 9.14
CA ILE A 168 -5.51 -3.66 9.33
C ILE A 168 -6.37 -3.21 10.52
N GLU A 169 -7.59 -3.74 10.63
CA GLU A 169 -8.51 -3.44 11.75
C GLU A 169 -7.91 -3.86 13.11
N ASP A 170 -7.28 -5.04 13.16
CA ASP A 170 -6.68 -5.60 14.37
C ASP A 170 -5.28 -4.98 14.69
N ALA A 171 -4.71 -4.15 13.81
CA ALA A 171 -3.37 -3.59 13.99
C ALA A 171 -3.26 -2.47 15.03
N GLY A 172 -4.38 -2.06 15.64
CA GLY A 172 -4.40 -1.04 16.70
C GLY A 172 -4.14 0.37 16.21
N PHE A 173 -4.65 0.72 15.03
CA PHE A 173 -4.81 2.11 14.60
C PHE A 173 -5.94 2.77 15.39
N SER A 174 -5.83 4.07 15.68
CA SER A 174 -6.86 4.82 16.43
C SER A 174 -8.15 4.96 15.63
N HIS A 175 -8.05 5.00 14.31
CA HIS A 175 -9.17 5.08 13.39
C HIS A 175 -8.86 4.27 12.12
N VAL A 176 -9.83 3.47 11.66
CA VAL A 176 -9.74 2.72 10.40
C VAL A 176 -11.04 2.93 9.62
N SER A 177 -10.92 3.42 8.40
CA SER A 177 -12.04 3.54 7.45
C SER A 177 -11.81 2.59 6.29
N THR A 178 -12.73 1.68 6.05
CA THR A 178 -12.65 0.68 4.97
C THR A 178 -13.83 0.80 4.01
N ASN A 179 -13.54 0.62 2.73
CA ASN A 179 -14.54 0.54 1.67
C ASN A 179 -14.27 -0.69 0.82
N TYR A 180 -15.31 -1.41 0.45
CA TYR A 180 -15.20 -2.58 -0.41
C TYR A 180 -15.62 -2.25 -1.83
N ILE A 181 -14.88 -2.80 -2.80
CA ILE A 181 -15.17 -2.68 -4.23
C ILE A 181 -14.91 -4.02 -4.92
N TYR A 182 -15.65 -4.27 -5.99
CA TYR A 182 -15.38 -5.39 -6.89
C TYR A 182 -14.71 -4.84 -8.15
N ALA A 183 -13.41 -5.13 -8.29
CA ALA A 183 -12.64 -4.67 -9.44
C ALA A 183 -12.84 -5.59 -10.65
N ASP A 184 -12.75 -5.02 -11.83
CA ASP A 184 -12.75 -5.77 -13.09
C ASP A 184 -11.38 -6.47 -13.28
N MET A 185 -11.30 -7.68 -12.73
CA MET A 185 -10.12 -8.55 -12.79
C MET A 185 -10.56 -10.01 -12.57
N CYS A 186 -9.59 -10.94 -12.49
CA CYS A 186 -9.87 -12.34 -12.17
C CYS A 186 -10.86 -12.45 -11.00
N SER A 187 -11.90 -13.23 -11.19
CA SER A 187 -13.02 -13.37 -10.22
C SER A 187 -12.52 -13.64 -8.78
N LEU A 188 -11.44 -14.41 -8.63
CA LEU A 188 -10.87 -14.74 -7.32
C LEU A 188 -10.18 -13.57 -6.62
N LEU A 189 -9.81 -12.51 -7.34
CA LEU A 189 -9.17 -11.30 -6.85
C LEU A 189 -10.09 -10.08 -6.92
N SER A 190 -11.31 -10.26 -7.43
CA SER A 190 -12.23 -9.14 -7.69
C SER A 190 -12.65 -8.41 -6.43
N ARG A 191 -12.78 -9.10 -5.29
CA ARG A 191 -13.13 -8.47 -4.02
C ARG A 191 -11.92 -7.75 -3.44
N GLN A 192 -12.04 -6.44 -3.29
CA GLN A 192 -10.98 -5.57 -2.78
C GLN A 192 -11.48 -4.68 -1.66
N VAL A 193 -10.55 -4.28 -0.80
CA VAL A 193 -10.76 -3.29 0.25
C VAL A 193 -9.77 -2.15 0.04
N TYR A 194 -10.23 -0.92 0.21
CA TYR A 194 -9.36 0.25 0.25
C TYR A 194 -9.81 1.17 1.38
N GLY A 195 -8.90 2.00 1.83
CA GLY A 195 -9.23 2.90 2.91
C GLY A 195 -8.05 3.66 3.48
N VAL A 196 -8.30 4.22 4.65
CA VAL A 196 -7.34 5.02 5.42
C VAL A 196 -7.34 4.54 6.86
N ALA A 197 -6.14 4.45 7.45
CA ALA A 197 -5.98 4.21 8.88
C ALA A 197 -5.06 5.30 9.49
N ILE A 198 -5.34 5.67 10.75
CA ILE A 198 -4.61 6.72 11.49
C ILE A 198 -4.01 6.07 12.74
N PRO A 199 -2.70 6.25 13.02
CA PRO A 199 -2.05 5.72 14.23
C PRO A 199 -2.63 6.22 15.52
#